data_6f3eef2ca98aa17596cd84669fcce631
#
_entry.id   6f3eef2ca98aa17596cd84669fcce631
#
_cell.length_a   1.000
_cell.length_b   1.000
_cell.length_c   1.000
_cell.angle_alpha   90.00
_cell.angle_beta   90.00
_cell.angle_gamma   90.00
#
_symmetry.space_group_name_H-M   'P 1'
#
loop_
_entity.id
_entity.type
_entity.pdbx_description
1 polymer ?
#
loop_
_entity_poly.entity_id
_entity_poly.type
_entity_poly.pdbx_seq_one_letter_code
_entity_poly.pdbx_strand_id
1 'polypeptide(L)'
;MQLAEPSFAPMIGGAFHCALPIRWGDQDAQNHVNNTLYFQYFEEARMQLFQRAGISLPSSKVGVLAHTSCDFLKPLMYPATIVVTQILAKVGRSSMTVDTLIEREDEPGVAYAKGSYIIVGVDAATGKSSPWSEAELAQFAKLFIS
;
A
#
# COMPACT_ATOMS: atom_id res chain seq x y z
N MET A 1 -13.11 -36.38 -9.50
CA MET A 1 -12.55 -35.50 -8.44
C MET A 1 -12.84 -34.06 -8.81
N GLN A 2 -13.48 -33.38 -7.92
CA GLN A 2 -13.82 -31.99 -8.15
C GLN A 2 -12.63 -31.10 -7.72
N LEU A 3 -12.11 -30.32 -8.62
CA LEU A 3 -11.06 -29.36 -8.28
C LEU A 3 -11.68 -28.24 -7.45
N ALA A 4 -10.97 -27.83 -6.41
CA ALA A 4 -11.37 -26.65 -5.62
C ALA A 4 -11.39 -25.42 -6.53
N GLU A 5 -12.46 -24.64 -6.46
CA GLU A 5 -12.49 -23.37 -7.17
C GLU A 5 -11.39 -22.43 -6.62
N PRO A 6 -10.75 -21.67 -7.50
CA PRO A 6 -9.74 -20.74 -7.02
C PRO A 6 -10.35 -19.74 -6.05
N SER A 7 -9.68 -19.52 -4.92
CA SER A 7 -10.10 -18.49 -3.97
C SER A 7 -9.89 -17.13 -4.60
N PHE A 8 -10.95 -16.31 -4.60
CA PHE A 8 -10.88 -14.92 -5.06
C PHE A 8 -10.49 -13.96 -3.94
N ALA A 9 -10.43 -14.46 -2.69
CA ALA A 9 -10.06 -13.61 -1.56
C ALA A 9 -8.54 -13.40 -1.54
N PRO A 10 -8.09 -12.15 -1.34
CA PRO A 10 -6.66 -11.90 -1.14
C PRO A 10 -6.16 -12.53 0.15
N MET A 11 -4.90 -12.97 0.12
CA MET A 11 -4.28 -13.67 1.24
C MET A 11 -3.90 -12.68 2.35
N ILE A 12 -4.46 -12.88 3.55
CA ILE A 12 -4.00 -12.15 4.73
C ILE A 12 -2.53 -12.54 5.01
N GLY A 13 -1.70 -11.55 5.23
CA GLY A 13 -0.25 -11.71 5.35
C GLY A 13 0.49 -11.70 4.03
N GLY A 14 -0.23 -11.71 2.90
CA GLY A 14 0.38 -11.54 1.58
C GLY A 14 0.96 -10.13 1.43
N ALA A 15 2.03 -10.02 0.65
CA ALA A 15 2.80 -8.79 0.53
C ALA A 15 2.96 -8.34 -0.92
N PHE A 16 3.00 -7.04 -1.11
CA PHE A 16 3.29 -6.39 -2.37
C PHE A 16 4.42 -5.40 -2.18
N HIS A 17 5.48 -5.51 -2.97
CA HIS A 17 6.70 -4.72 -2.82
C HIS A 17 6.84 -3.70 -3.96
N CYS A 18 7.25 -2.48 -3.60
CA CYS A 18 7.57 -1.43 -4.56
C CYS A 18 8.95 -0.85 -4.25
N ALA A 19 9.80 -0.71 -5.26
CA ALA A 19 11.06 0.00 -5.14
C ALA A 19 10.88 1.45 -5.58
N LEU A 20 11.29 2.40 -4.74
CA LEU A 20 11.17 3.83 -5.00
C LEU A 20 12.51 4.50 -4.71
N PRO A 21 13.07 5.27 -5.66
CA PRO A 21 14.25 6.08 -5.38
C PRO A 21 13.87 7.30 -4.54
N ILE A 22 14.70 7.61 -3.55
CA ILE A 22 14.59 8.88 -2.82
C ILE A 22 15.17 9.99 -3.72
N ARG A 23 14.52 11.15 -3.72
CA ARG A 23 15.04 12.33 -4.43
C ARG A 23 15.78 13.23 -3.46
N TRP A 24 16.77 13.95 -3.98
CA TRP A 24 17.50 14.91 -3.15
C TRP A 24 16.56 15.92 -2.48
N GLY A 25 15.55 16.40 -3.18
CA GLY A 25 14.56 17.37 -2.66
C GLY A 25 13.58 16.79 -1.63
N ASP A 26 13.63 15.48 -1.35
CA ASP A 26 12.83 14.86 -0.30
C ASP A 26 13.42 15.14 1.09
N GLN A 27 14.67 15.61 1.18
CA GLN A 27 15.35 15.92 2.43
C GLN A 27 14.98 17.31 2.94
N ASP A 28 14.95 17.43 4.25
CA ASP A 28 14.80 18.73 4.94
C ASP A 28 16.16 19.36 5.27
N ALA A 29 16.15 20.44 6.06
CA ALA A 29 17.36 21.16 6.45
C ALA A 29 18.33 20.33 7.30
N GLN A 30 17.89 19.19 7.83
CA GLN A 30 18.74 18.29 8.62
C GLN A 30 19.37 17.19 7.77
N ASN A 31 19.20 17.23 6.46
CA ASN A 31 19.66 16.21 5.50
C ASN A 31 19.04 14.83 5.73
N HIS A 32 17.86 14.79 6.33
CA HIS A 32 17.05 13.59 6.46
C HIS A 32 15.79 13.73 5.61
N VAL A 33 15.27 12.62 5.13
CA VAL A 33 13.97 12.64 4.45
C VAL A 33 12.93 13.22 5.41
N ASN A 34 12.19 14.23 4.94
CA ASN A 34 11.15 14.87 5.73
C ASN A 34 10.08 13.85 6.12
N ASN A 35 9.62 13.89 7.37
CA ASN A 35 8.63 12.94 7.90
C ASN A 35 7.36 12.86 7.03
N THR A 36 6.93 13.96 6.43
CA THR A 36 5.75 13.99 5.56
C THR A 36 5.93 13.17 4.30
N LEU A 37 7.17 13.00 3.83
CA LEU A 37 7.47 12.26 2.62
C LEU A 37 7.23 10.75 2.78
N TYR A 38 7.32 10.22 4.00
CA TYR A 38 7.02 8.80 4.24
C TYR A 38 5.58 8.48 3.84
N PHE A 39 4.64 9.39 4.13
CA PHE A 39 3.24 9.22 3.71
C PHE A 39 3.09 9.32 2.20
N GLN A 40 3.90 10.14 1.53
CA GLN A 40 3.91 10.20 0.07
C GLN A 40 4.48 8.91 -0.54
N TYR A 41 5.49 8.31 0.07
CA TYR A 41 6.00 7.03 -0.38
C TYR A 41 4.94 5.93 -0.24
N PHE A 42 4.21 5.93 0.87
CA PHE A 42 3.09 4.99 1.05
C PHE A 42 2.00 5.22 0.01
N GLU A 43 1.69 6.47 -0.31
CA GLU A 43 0.71 6.81 -1.34
C GLU A 43 1.16 6.34 -2.72
N GLU A 44 2.40 6.59 -3.09
CA GLU A 44 2.95 6.13 -4.36
C GLU A 44 2.88 4.60 -4.47
N ALA A 45 3.26 3.90 -3.41
CA ALA A 45 3.19 2.45 -3.37
C ALA A 45 1.75 1.94 -3.48
N ARG A 46 0.80 2.62 -2.83
CA ARG A 46 -0.62 2.31 -2.90
C ARG A 46 -1.18 2.54 -4.31
N MET A 47 -0.76 3.61 -4.97
CA MET A 47 -1.18 3.89 -6.35
C MET A 47 -0.63 2.84 -7.32
N GLN A 48 0.60 2.38 -7.12
CA GLN A 48 1.15 1.28 -7.91
C GLN A 48 0.38 -0.02 -7.69
N LEU A 49 -0.02 -0.29 -6.45
CA LEU A 49 -0.86 -1.45 -6.14
C LEU A 49 -2.19 -1.39 -6.90
N PHE A 50 -2.87 -0.26 -6.86
CA PHE A 50 -4.15 -0.07 -7.55
C PHE A 50 -3.99 -0.17 -9.07
N GLN A 51 -2.97 0.43 -9.61
CA GLN A 51 -2.69 0.40 -11.05
C GLN A 51 -2.46 -1.03 -11.52
N ARG A 52 -1.67 -1.81 -10.78
CA ARG A 52 -1.40 -3.21 -11.10
C ARG A 52 -2.62 -4.11 -10.88
N ALA A 53 -3.51 -3.73 -9.98
CA ALA A 53 -4.78 -4.42 -9.78
C ALA A 53 -5.78 -4.15 -10.93
N GLY A 54 -5.41 -3.31 -11.89
CA GLY A 54 -6.28 -2.97 -13.01
C GLY A 54 -7.35 -1.94 -12.68
N ILE A 55 -7.19 -1.23 -11.56
CA ILE A 55 -8.09 -0.14 -11.16
C ILE A 55 -7.62 1.12 -11.87
N SER A 56 -8.35 1.51 -12.90
CA SER A 56 -8.05 2.76 -13.62
C SER A 56 -8.72 3.94 -12.92
N LEU A 57 -7.99 5.05 -12.82
CA LEU A 57 -8.48 6.29 -12.23
C LEU A 57 -8.65 7.36 -13.30
N PRO A 58 -9.71 8.19 -13.23
CA PRO A 58 -10.83 8.12 -12.28
C PRO A 58 -11.77 6.95 -12.57
N SER A 59 -12.40 6.42 -11.53
CA SER A 59 -13.37 5.34 -11.66
C SER A 59 -14.64 5.67 -10.86
N SER A 60 -15.72 4.90 -11.08
CA SER A 60 -16.96 5.06 -10.34
C SER A 60 -16.84 4.69 -8.86
N LYS A 61 -15.86 3.86 -8.52
CA LYS A 61 -15.49 3.56 -7.14
C LYS A 61 -14.11 4.12 -6.88
N VAL A 62 -13.95 4.81 -5.76
CA VAL A 62 -12.67 5.35 -5.30
C VAL A 62 -12.27 4.73 -3.98
N GLY A 63 -10.97 4.54 -3.78
CA GLY A 63 -10.42 4.16 -2.49
C GLY A 63 -10.12 5.40 -1.69
N VAL A 64 -10.90 5.64 -0.63
CA VAL A 64 -10.70 6.78 0.25
C VAL A 64 -9.81 6.36 1.40
N LEU A 65 -8.76 7.14 1.65
CA LEU A 65 -7.89 6.91 2.80
C LEU A 65 -8.61 7.33 4.07
N ALA A 66 -8.93 6.35 4.92
CA ALA A 66 -9.65 6.58 6.16
C ALA A 66 -8.70 6.74 7.35
N HIS A 67 -7.51 6.12 7.28
CA HIS A 67 -6.52 6.18 8.35
C HIS A 67 -5.14 5.92 7.75
N THR A 68 -4.14 6.60 8.30
CA THR A 68 -2.75 6.30 8.03
C THR A 68 -1.89 6.62 9.24
N SER A 69 -0.86 5.81 9.46
CA SER A 69 0.09 6.00 10.56
C SER A 69 1.49 5.61 10.12
N CYS A 70 2.48 6.14 10.79
CA CYS A 70 3.87 5.80 10.55
C CYS A 70 4.68 5.97 11.83
N ASP A 71 5.45 4.94 12.17
CA ASP A 71 6.50 5.00 13.17
C ASP A 71 7.83 5.17 12.46
N PHE A 72 8.56 6.22 12.79
CA PHE A 72 9.84 6.57 12.19
C PHE A 72 10.95 5.95 13.03
N LEU A 73 11.56 4.88 12.54
CA LEU A 73 12.50 4.08 13.32
C LEU A 73 13.95 4.48 13.10
N LYS A 74 14.30 4.84 11.87
CA LYS A 74 15.65 5.27 11.50
C LYS A 74 15.56 6.37 10.45
N PRO A 75 16.44 7.37 10.46
CA PRO A 75 16.43 8.41 9.44
C PRO A 75 16.84 7.87 8.08
N LEU A 76 16.06 8.20 7.07
CA LEU A 76 16.41 7.97 5.67
C LEU A 76 17.22 9.16 5.15
N MET A 77 18.26 8.87 4.39
CA MET A 77 19.13 9.88 3.80
C MET A 77 19.35 9.58 2.32
N TYR A 78 19.43 10.63 1.53
CA TYR A 78 19.79 10.55 0.11
C TYR A 78 21.31 10.33 -0.04
N PRO A 79 21.79 9.55 -1.02
CA PRO A 79 21.00 8.80 -1.98
C PRO A 79 20.61 7.42 -1.45
N ALA A 80 19.42 6.96 -1.83
CA ALA A 80 18.97 5.62 -1.51
C ALA A 80 17.79 5.23 -2.40
N THR A 81 17.63 3.94 -2.61
CA THR A 81 16.39 3.36 -3.11
C THR A 81 15.74 2.63 -1.94
N ILE A 82 14.47 2.90 -1.70
CA ILE A 82 13.70 2.22 -0.66
C ILE A 82 12.81 1.15 -1.27
N VAL A 83 12.52 0.13 -0.47
CA VAL A 83 11.49 -0.86 -0.78
C VAL A 83 10.36 -0.63 0.19
N VAL A 84 9.19 -0.30 -0.36
CA VAL A 84 7.95 -0.20 0.41
C VAL A 84 7.23 -1.53 0.28
N THR A 85 7.03 -2.20 1.40
CA THR A 85 6.29 -3.46 1.47
C THR A 85 4.91 -3.17 2.03
N GLN A 86 3.87 -3.60 1.32
CA GLN A 86 2.48 -3.50 1.75
C GLN A 86 1.99 -4.90 2.07
N ILE A 87 1.58 -5.11 3.32
CA ILE A 87 1.17 -6.41 3.84
C ILE A 87 -0.31 -6.33 4.18
N LEU A 88 -1.10 -7.18 3.55
CA LEU A 88 -2.54 -7.19 3.79
C LEU A 88 -2.83 -7.73 5.18
N ALA A 89 -3.41 -6.89 6.04
CA ALA A 89 -3.71 -7.25 7.42
C ALA A 89 -5.17 -7.66 7.62
N LYS A 90 -6.11 -7.02 6.91
CA LYS A 90 -7.53 -7.28 7.08
C LYS A 90 -8.31 -6.83 5.85
N VAL A 91 -9.33 -7.59 5.50
CA VAL A 91 -10.31 -7.21 4.47
C VAL A 91 -11.68 -7.15 5.13
N GLY A 92 -12.28 -5.97 5.15
CA GLY A 92 -13.66 -5.77 5.56
C GLY A 92 -14.59 -5.79 4.35
N ARG A 93 -15.87 -5.53 4.57
CA ARG A 93 -16.88 -5.48 3.52
C ARG A 93 -16.57 -4.42 2.45
N SER A 94 -16.16 -3.23 2.89
CA SER A 94 -15.83 -2.09 2.03
C SER A 94 -14.46 -1.50 2.38
N SER A 95 -13.70 -2.13 3.26
CA SER A 95 -12.43 -1.60 3.76
C SER A 95 -11.31 -2.60 3.61
N MET A 96 -10.10 -2.09 3.63
CA MET A 96 -8.89 -2.90 3.58
C MET A 96 -7.85 -2.25 4.46
N THR A 97 -7.29 -3.03 5.40
CA THR A 97 -6.21 -2.59 6.27
C THR A 97 -4.91 -3.19 5.77
N VAL A 98 -3.92 -2.36 5.56
CA VAL A 98 -2.62 -2.74 5.02
C VAL A 98 -1.54 -2.22 5.95
N ASP A 99 -0.67 -3.12 6.40
CA ASP A 99 0.53 -2.74 7.12
C ASP A 99 1.62 -2.36 6.12
N THR A 100 2.44 -1.39 6.48
CA THR A 100 3.50 -0.88 5.60
C THR A 100 4.85 -0.97 6.28
N LEU A 101 5.87 -1.21 5.48
CA LEU A 101 7.25 -1.30 5.93
C LEU A 101 8.14 -0.60 4.91
N ILE A 102 9.05 0.24 5.38
CA ILE A 102 10.09 0.83 4.54
C ILE A 102 11.45 0.28 4.95
N GLU A 103 12.15 -0.28 3.97
CA GLU A 103 13.53 -0.71 4.09
C GLU A 103 14.35 -0.02 3.00
N ARG A 104 15.66 0.09 3.19
CA ARG A 104 16.55 0.43 2.08
C ARG A 104 16.80 -0.84 1.26
N GLU A 105 16.88 -0.70 -0.04
CA GLU A 105 17.15 -1.83 -0.94
C GLU A 105 18.49 -2.50 -0.62
N ASP A 106 19.48 -1.70 -0.20
CA ASP A 106 20.81 -2.17 0.15
C ASP A 106 20.94 -2.67 1.59
N GLU A 107 19.87 -2.61 2.37
CA GLU A 107 19.85 -3.09 3.77
C GLU A 107 18.58 -3.91 4.05
N PRO A 108 18.36 -5.03 3.33
CA PRO A 108 17.16 -5.84 3.55
C PRO A 108 17.12 -6.37 4.98
N GLY A 109 15.93 -6.36 5.58
CA GLY A 109 15.73 -6.78 6.96
C GLY A 109 15.89 -5.67 8.00
N VAL A 110 16.32 -4.47 7.60
CA VAL A 110 16.43 -3.33 8.49
C VAL A 110 15.26 -2.38 8.25
N ALA A 111 14.36 -2.27 9.23
CA ALA A 111 13.20 -1.39 9.13
C ALA A 111 13.58 0.06 9.40
N TYR A 112 13.30 0.94 8.46
CA TYR A 112 13.45 2.39 8.60
C TYR A 112 12.15 3.04 9.05
N ALA A 113 11.02 2.48 8.66
CA ALA A 113 9.70 2.95 9.11
C ALA A 113 8.71 1.79 9.03
N LYS A 114 7.72 1.83 9.90
CA LYS A 114 6.58 0.91 9.90
C LYS A 114 5.32 1.73 10.06
N GLY A 115 4.28 1.34 9.35
CA GLY A 115 3.02 2.04 9.44
C GLY A 115 1.85 1.16 9.06
N SER A 116 0.72 1.78 8.90
CA SER A 116 -0.47 1.13 8.36
C SER A 116 -1.38 2.14 7.70
N TYR A 117 -2.26 1.67 6.83
CA TYR A 117 -3.35 2.49 6.32
C TYR A 117 -4.62 1.67 6.17
N ILE A 118 -5.73 2.38 6.19
CA ILE A 118 -7.05 1.81 5.93
C ILE A 118 -7.64 2.56 4.75
N ILE A 119 -8.02 1.84 3.71
CA ILE A 119 -8.78 2.39 2.59
C ILE A 119 -10.20 1.87 2.64
N VAL A 120 -11.14 2.71 2.22
CA VAL A 120 -12.56 2.37 2.12
C VAL A 120 -13.00 2.59 0.68
N GLY A 121 -13.61 1.56 0.09
CA GLY A 121 -14.25 1.69 -1.21
C GLY A 121 -15.49 2.56 -1.10
N VAL A 122 -15.57 3.61 -1.91
CA VAL A 122 -16.63 4.60 -1.88
C VAL A 122 -17.17 4.79 -3.29
N ASP A 123 -18.49 4.85 -3.41
CA ASP A 123 -19.13 5.23 -4.67
C ASP A 123 -18.87 6.72 -4.92
N ALA A 124 -18.26 7.04 -6.07
CA ALA A 124 -17.85 8.40 -6.38
C ALA A 124 -19.02 9.37 -6.53
N ALA A 125 -20.18 8.88 -6.98
CA ALA A 125 -21.35 9.71 -7.19
C ALA A 125 -22.11 10.02 -5.90
N THR A 126 -22.19 9.06 -4.97
CA THR A 126 -22.99 9.20 -3.75
C THR A 126 -22.16 9.51 -2.50
N GLY A 127 -20.85 9.23 -2.52
CA GLY A 127 -19.98 9.36 -1.37
C GLY A 127 -20.19 8.27 -0.31
N LYS A 128 -21.02 7.27 -0.59
CA LYS A 128 -21.30 6.18 0.35
C LYS A 128 -20.33 5.03 0.18
N SER A 129 -20.10 4.26 1.25
CA SER A 129 -19.28 3.07 1.18
C SER A 129 -19.85 2.08 0.14
N SER A 130 -18.96 1.45 -0.59
CA SER A 130 -19.29 0.50 -1.64
C SER A 130 -18.56 -0.80 -1.38
N PRO A 131 -19.26 -1.92 -1.21
CA PRO A 131 -18.61 -3.21 -0.92
C PRO A 131 -17.66 -3.63 -2.05
N TRP A 132 -16.59 -4.32 -1.67
CA TRP A 132 -15.69 -4.92 -2.65
C TRP A 132 -16.44 -5.93 -3.50
N SER A 133 -16.28 -5.86 -4.82
CA SER A 133 -16.78 -6.89 -5.73
C SER A 133 -15.84 -8.09 -5.74
N GLU A 134 -16.34 -9.24 -6.18
CA GLU A 134 -15.51 -10.43 -6.38
C GLU A 134 -14.37 -10.16 -7.36
N ALA A 135 -14.63 -9.40 -8.41
CA ALA A 135 -13.63 -9.03 -9.41
C ALA A 135 -12.51 -8.18 -8.80
N GLU A 136 -12.86 -7.22 -7.94
CA GLU A 136 -11.89 -6.38 -7.26
C GLU A 136 -11.03 -7.21 -6.29
N LEU A 137 -11.65 -8.07 -5.50
CA LEU A 137 -10.93 -8.94 -4.58
C LEU A 137 -10.01 -9.91 -5.33
N ALA A 138 -10.44 -10.43 -6.47
CA ALA A 138 -9.62 -11.30 -7.30
C ALA A 138 -8.38 -10.57 -7.84
N GLN A 139 -8.50 -9.30 -8.20
CA GLN A 139 -7.37 -8.50 -8.67
C GLN A 139 -6.35 -8.27 -7.54
N PHE A 140 -6.82 -7.94 -6.34
CA PHE A 140 -5.93 -7.79 -5.19
C PHE A 140 -5.28 -9.13 -4.79
N ALA A 141 -5.99 -10.23 -4.92
CA ALA A 141 -5.46 -11.56 -4.60
C ALA A 141 -4.24 -11.93 -5.45
N LYS A 142 -4.13 -11.40 -6.66
CA LYS A 142 -2.97 -11.63 -7.54
C LYS A 142 -1.73 -10.89 -7.09
N LEU A 143 -1.88 -9.84 -6.28
CA LEU A 143 -0.80 -8.93 -5.91
C LEU A 143 -0.30 -9.15 -4.49
N PHE A 144 -1.18 -9.43 -3.55
CA PHE A 144 -0.80 -9.78 -2.18
C PHE A 144 -0.45 -11.27 -2.12
N ILE A 145 0.82 -11.57 -2.32
CA ILE A 145 1.32 -12.95 -2.41
C ILE A 145 2.36 -13.22 -1.32
N SER A 146 2.54 -14.50 -1.02
CA SER A 146 3.52 -14.93 -0.03
C SER A 146 4.97 -14.71 -0.51
#